data_6719504de69e787be686afb51732b313
#
_entry.id   6719504de69e787be686afb51732b313
#
_cell.length_a   1.000
_cell.length_b   1.000
_cell.length_c   1.000
_cell.angle_alpha   90.00
_cell.angle_beta   90.00
_cell.angle_gamma   90.00
#
_symmetry.space_group_name_H-M   'P 1'
#
loop_
_entity.id
_entity.type
_entity.pdbx_description
1 polymer ?
#
loop_
_entity_poly.entity_id
_entity_poly.type
_entity_poly.pdbx_seq_one_letter_code
_entity_poly.pdbx_strand_id
1 'polypeptide(L)'
;MIALTDAFALASMAVALCAGALCFGRLGHQKSFLRPVWAKAWILALFIALLVPMPGTNIAIAGFFRGFIGDLSITLLVFSVWSLCHRLFDMAAIGKRELTALLVVVGAAALLLYPTALGWGDWDAYRLGWGSWWFFSVLLVISGVSAWMGLRVLPALVALALLAWSAGLMESGNLWDYLLDPWLSAFALSFVFIKCSQIV
;
A
#
# COMPACT_ATOMS: atom_id res chain seq x y z
N MET A 1 -18.43 -2.18 -14.96
CA MET A 1 -17.56 -2.57 -13.84
C MET A 1 -16.09 -2.53 -14.20
N ILE A 2 -15.63 -3.13 -15.31
CA ILE A 2 -14.21 -3.11 -15.75
C ILE A 2 -13.65 -1.68 -15.82
N ALA A 3 -14.40 -0.72 -16.33
CA ALA A 3 -13.93 0.67 -16.41
C ALA A 3 -13.68 1.36 -15.05
N LEU A 4 -14.39 0.93 -13.98
CA LEU A 4 -14.21 1.50 -12.63
C LEU A 4 -12.97 0.92 -11.94
N THR A 5 -12.77 -0.40 -12.03
CA THR A 5 -11.58 -1.06 -11.48
C THR A 5 -10.32 -0.58 -12.15
N ASP A 6 -10.32 -0.44 -13.49
CA ASP A 6 -9.19 0.11 -14.24
C ASP A 6 -8.89 1.57 -13.86
N ALA A 7 -9.90 2.42 -13.77
CA ALA A 7 -9.72 3.81 -13.35
C ALA A 7 -9.15 3.91 -11.93
N PHE A 8 -9.66 3.07 -11.01
CA PHE A 8 -9.14 2.97 -9.65
C PHE A 8 -7.69 2.51 -9.62
N ALA A 9 -7.34 1.46 -10.36
CA ALA A 9 -5.98 0.92 -10.42
C ALA A 9 -4.99 1.94 -11.02
N LEU A 10 -5.35 2.63 -12.11
CA LEU A 10 -4.52 3.69 -12.71
C LEU A 10 -4.32 4.88 -11.76
N ALA A 11 -5.39 5.33 -11.08
CA ALA A 11 -5.31 6.40 -10.11
C ALA A 11 -4.43 6.01 -8.91
N SER A 12 -4.58 4.78 -8.40
CA SER A 12 -3.78 4.24 -7.29
C SER A 12 -2.29 4.19 -7.66
N MET A 13 -1.97 3.71 -8.86
CA MET A 13 -0.60 3.68 -9.37
C MET A 13 -0.02 5.08 -9.51
N ALA A 14 -0.77 6.04 -10.08
CA ALA A 14 -0.32 7.41 -10.20
C ALA A 14 -0.06 8.06 -8.85
N VAL A 15 -0.91 7.83 -7.84
CA VAL A 15 -0.71 8.30 -6.45
C VAL A 15 0.57 7.72 -5.85
N ALA A 16 0.81 6.42 -6.00
CA ALA A 16 2.00 5.78 -5.46
C ALA A 16 3.29 6.30 -6.13
N LEU A 17 3.28 6.50 -7.45
CA LEU A 17 4.40 7.08 -8.18
C LEU A 17 4.68 8.53 -7.75
N CYS A 18 3.63 9.34 -7.53
CA CYS A 18 3.77 10.69 -6.98
C CYS A 18 4.37 10.68 -5.57
N ALA A 19 3.94 9.78 -4.71
CA ALA A 19 4.51 9.62 -3.36
C ALA A 19 5.98 9.21 -3.41
N GLY A 20 6.32 8.25 -4.29
CA GLY A 20 7.69 7.83 -4.56
C GLY A 20 8.57 8.97 -5.05
N ALA A 21 8.11 9.73 -6.03
CA ALA A 21 8.85 10.89 -6.58
C ALA A 21 9.20 11.92 -5.50
N LEU A 22 8.28 12.23 -4.57
CA LEU A 22 8.56 13.10 -3.43
C LEU A 22 9.53 12.48 -2.42
N CYS A 23 9.53 11.15 -2.26
CA CYS A 23 10.47 10.47 -1.39
C CYS A 23 11.90 10.56 -1.96
N PHE A 24 12.09 10.22 -3.23
CA PHE A 24 13.40 10.24 -3.89
C PHE A 24 13.94 11.64 -4.09
N GLY A 25 13.10 12.62 -4.41
CA GLY A 25 13.52 14.03 -4.56
C GLY A 25 14.12 14.64 -3.29
N ARG A 26 13.80 14.11 -2.10
CA ARG A 26 14.41 14.53 -0.83
C ARG A 26 15.74 13.86 -0.50
N LEU A 27 16.04 12.71 -1.07
CA LEU A 27 17.33 12.02 -0.83
C LEU A 27 18.52 12.77 -1.44
N GLY A 28 18.27 13.66 -2.42
CA GLY A 28 19.29 14.47 -3.06
C GLY A 28 19.51 15.87 -2.48
N HIS A 29 18.59 16.43 -1.70
CA HIS A 29 18.68 17.84 -1.25
C HIS A 29 18.15 18.02 0.17
N GLN A 30 19.06 18.33 1.06
CA GLN A 30 18.85 18.49 2.51
C GLN A 30 18.06 19.74 2.94
N LYS A 31 17.65 20.62 2.03
CA LYS A 31 16.79 21.79 2.31
C LYS A 31 15.86 22.08 1.13
N SER A 32 14.58 21.97 1.39
CA SER A 32 13.45 22.61 0.69
C SER A 32 13.77 23.41 -0.58
N PHE A 33 13.86 22.73 -1.74
CA PHE A 33 14.05 23.44 -3.01
C PHE A 33 12.73 24.01 -3.59
N LEU A 34 11.59 23.53 -3.13
CA LEU A 34 10.29 24.00 -3.62
C LEU A 34 9.49 24.65 -2.49
N ARG A 35 9.03 25.88 -2.72
CA ARG A 35 7.99 26.45 -1.87
C ARG A 35 6.79 25.50 -1.86
N PRO A 36 6.06 25.34 -0.74
CA PRO A 36 4.98 24.34 -0.62
C PRO A 36 3.91 24.44 -1.72
N VAL A 37 3.69 25.63 -2.27
CA VAL A 37 2.76 25.85 -3.39
C VAL A 37 3.28 25.19 -4.68
N TRP A 38 4.56 25.35 -5.02
CA TRP A 38 5.14 24.74 -6.21
C TRP A 38 5.21 23.22 -6.13
N ALA A 39 5.47 22.68 -4.92
CA ALA A 39 5.44 21.22 -4.72
C ALA A 39 4.04 20.63 -5.01
N LYS A 40 2.99 21.31 -4.56
CA LYS A 40 1.61 20.90 -4.84
C LYS A 40 1.29 20.95 -6.35
N ALA A 41 1.69 22.03 -7.01
CA ALA A 41 1.49 22.19 -8.45
C ALA A 41 2.26 21.12 -9.24
N TRP A 42 3.50 20.82 -8.87
CA TRP A 42 4.32 19.77 -9.48
C TRP A 42 3.71 18.38 -9.33
N ILE A 43 3.25 18.04 -8.13
CA ILE A 43 2.63 16.72 -7.88
C ILE A 43 1.31 16.59 -8.64
N LEU A 44 0.50 17.65 -8.69
CA LEU A 44 -0.73 17.64 -9.48
C LEU A 44 -0.42 17.48 -10.98
N ALA A 45 0.56 18.22 -11.50
CA ALA A 45 0.99 18.09 -12.88
C ALA A 45 1.53 16.69 -13.20
N LEU A 46 2.34 16.12 -12.29
CA LEU A 46 2.85 14.76 -12.42
C LEU A 46 1.69 13.74 -12.41
N PHE A 47 0.76 13.87 -11.47
CA PHE A 47 -0.41 12.99 -11.40
C PHE A 47 -1.21 13.00 -12.70
N ILE A 48 -1.51 14.20 -13.23
CA ILE A 48 -2.20 14.33 -14.52
C ILE A 48 -1.39 13.71 -15.65
N ALA A 49 -0.08 14.00 -15.73
CA ALA A 49 0.80 13.46 -16.75
C ALA A 49 0.86 11.92 -16.74
N LEU A 50 0.83 11.30 -15.56
CA LEU A 50 0.82 9.84 -15.41
C LEU A 50 -0.47 9.20 -15.93
N LEU A 51 -1.58 9.92 -15.94
CA LEU A 51 -2.88 9.44 -16.43
C LEU A 51 -3.11 9.72 -17.91
N VAL A 52 -2.29 10.57 -18.53
CA VAL A 52 -2.39 10.86 -19.98
C VAL A 52 -1.80 9.69 -20.78
N PRO A 53 -2.49 9.24 -21.84
CA PRO A 53 -1.95 8.23 -22.75
C PRO A 53 -0.66 8.71 -23.43
N MET A 54 0.31 7.83 -23.57
CA MET A 54 1.56 8.12 -24.29
C MET A 54 1.29 8.32 -25.78
N PRO A 55 1.99 9.27 -26.44
CA PRO A 55 1.87 9.47 -27.88
C PRO A 55 2.07 8.16 -28.68
N GLY A 56 1.15 7.86 -29.60
CA GLY A 56 1.20 6.64 -30.41
C GLY A 56 0.69 5.37 -29.72
N THR A 57 0.21 5.47 -28.47
CA THR A 57 -0.41 4.35 -27.75
C THR A 57 -1.71 4.84 -27.08
N ASN A 58 -2.58 3.91 -26.71
CA ASN A 58 -3.74 4.21 -25.88
C ASN A 58 -3.49 3.91 -24.38
N ILE A 59 -2.21 3.75 -24.00
CA ILE A 59 -1.82 3.32 -22.65
C ILE A 59 -1.29 4.53 -21.89
N ALA A 60 -1.89 4.83 -20.74
CA ALA A 60 -1.38 5.83 -19.81
C ALA A 60 -0.03 5.38 -19.20
N ILE A 61 0.82 6.33 -18.84
CA ILE A 61 2.11 6.03 -18.19
C ILE A 61 1.91 5.19 -16.92
N ALA A 62 0.93 5.53 -16.11
CA ALA A 62 0.56 4.72 -14.92
C ALA A 62 0.17 3.29 -15.29
N GLY A 63 -0.50 3.09 -16.44
CA GLY A 63 -0.86 1.76 -16.96
C GLY A 63 0.35 0.94 -17.37
N PHE A 64 1.38 1.58 -17.90
CA PHE A 64 2.64 0.91 -18.19
C PHE A 64 3.31 0.38 -16.91
N PHE A 65 3.38 1.20 -15.87
CA PHE A 65 3.88 0.77 -14.56
C PHE A 65 3.02 -0.33 -13.94
N ARG A 66 1.69 -0.22 -14.04
CA ARG A 66 0.76 -1.27 -13.59
C ARG A 66 1.05 -2.61 -14.25
N GLY A 67 1.39 -2.62 -15.55
CA GLY A 67 1.77 -3.84 -16.28
C GLY A 67 3.00 -4.56 -15.74
N PHE A 68 3.94 -3.83 -15.10
CA PHE A 68 5.13 -4.41 -14.46
C PHE A 68 4.93 -4.73 -12.97
N ILE A 69 4.22 -3.87 -12.26
CA ILE A 69 4.12 -3.89 -10.80
C ILE A 69 2.89 -4.70 -10.34
N GLY A 70 1.85 -4.77 -11.18
CA GLY A 70 0.53 -5.27 -10.80
C GLY A 70 -0.32 -4.20 -10.11
N ASP A 71 -1.49 -4.60 -9.62
CA ASP A 71 -2.36 -3.76 -8.82
C ASP A 71 -1.77 -3.56 -7.41
N LEU A 72 -1.91 -2.35 -6.89
CA LEU A 72 -1.40 -2.00 -5.56
C LEU A 72 -2.45 -2.32 -4.50
N SER A 73 -2.01 -2.85 -3.35
CA SER A 73 -2.90 -3.06 -2.21
C SER A 73 -3.48 -1.74 -1.69
N ILE A 74 -4.67 -1.83 -1.08
CA ILE A 74 -5.29 -0.69 -0.40
C ILE A 74 -4.37 -0.15 0.70
N THR A 75 -3.65 -1.04 1.37
CA THR A 75 -2.69 -0.66 2.41
C THR A 75 -1.58 0.23 1.86
N LEU A 76 -0.95 -0.15 0.74
CA LEU A 76 0.08 0.67 0.10
C LEU A 76 -0.48 1.97 -0.46
N LEU A 77 -1.69 1.94 -1.04
CA LEU A 77 -2.38 3.15 -1.51
C LEU A 77 -2.60 4.14 -0.35
N VAL A 78 -3.12 3.68 0.80
CA VAL A 78 -3.35 4.55 1.96
C VAL A 78 -2.05 5.13 2.49
N PHE A 79 -0.96 4.35 2.52
CA PHE A 79 0.37 4.87 2.86
C PHE A 79 0.86 5.93 1.88
N SER A 80 0.65 5.72 0.60
CA SER A 80 1.03 6.67 -0.45
C SER A 80 0.27 7.99 -0.29
N VAL A 81 -1.05 7.91 -0.09
CA VAL A 81 -1.90 9.08 0.19
C VAL A 81 -1.46 9.79 1.47
N TRP A 82 -1.23 9.03 2.56
CA TRP A 82 -0.77 9.61 3.82
C TRP A 82 0.58 10.32 3.68
N SER A 83 1.53 9.70 2.96
CA SER A 83 2.83 10.29 2.67
C SER A 83 2.72 11.60 1.90
N LEU A 84 1.84 11.67 0.89
CA LEU A 84 1.54 12.89 0.15
C LEU A 84 0.92 13.94 1.07
N CYS A 85 -0.08 13.59 1.86
CA CYS A 85 -0.76 14.50 2.78
C CYS A 85 0.19 15.04 3.84
N HIS A 86 1.02 14.18 4.43
CA HIS A 86 2.04 14.62 5.39
C HIS A 86 3.03 15.62 4.79
N ARG A 87 3.45 15.40 3.54
CA ARG A 87 4.49 16.24 2.89
C ARG A 87 3.96 17.53 2.27
N LEU A 88 2.73 17.51 1.76
CA LEU A 88 2.14 18.62 1.03
C LEU A 88 1.23 19.49 1.92
N PHE A 89 0.67 18.94 2.98
CA PHE A 89 -0.33 19.61 3.83
C PHE A 89 0.04 19.61 5.31
N ASP A 90 1.28 19.27 5.65
CA ASP A 90 1.80 19.22 7.02
C ASP A 90 0.95 18.38 7.99
N MET A 91 0.28 17.35 7.46
CA MET A 91 -0.46 16.39 8.30
C MET A 91 0.51 15.64 9.23
N ALA A 92 0.02 15.26 10.40
CA ALA A 92 0.83 14.51 11.36
C ALA A 92 1.35 13.21 10.75
N ALA A 93 2.61 12.88 10.99
CA ALA A 93 3.19 11.60 10.60
C ALA A 93 2.58 10.46 11.43
N ILE A 94 2.54 9.26 10.85
CA ILE A 94 2.18 8.04 11.60
C ILE A 94 3.18 7.88 12.75
N GLY A 95 2.67 7.68 13.96
CA GLY A 95 3.51 7.47 15.13
C GLY A 95 4.43 6.25 14.99
N LYS A 96 5.66 6.32 15.51
CA LYS A 96 6.62 5.22 15.41
C LYS A 96 6.08 3.88 15.90
N ARG A 97 5.30 3.89 16.98
CA ARG A 97 4.68 2.68 17.55
C ARG A 97 3.66 2.07 16.58
N GLU A 98 2.79 2.89 15.99
CA GLU A 98 1.80 2.49 14.99
C GLU A 98 2.48 1.89 13.75
N LEU A 99 3.47 2.60 13.21
CA LEU A 99 4.22 2.16 12.03
C LEU A 99 4.96 0.84 12.30
N THR A 100 5.62 0.72 13.47
CA THR A 100 6.33 -0.52 13.82
C THR A 100 5.36 -1.69 13.95
N ALA A 101 4.24 -1.52 14.68
CA ALA A 101 3.24 -2.58 14.85
C ALA A 101 2.70 -3.05 13.50
N LEU A 102 2.37 -2.09 12.62
CA LEU A 102 1.87 -2.39 11.29
C LEU A 102 2.89 -3.15 10.45
N LEU A 103 4.15 -2.69 10.37
CA LEU A 103 5.18 -3.36 9.57
C LEU A 103 5.51 -4.76 10.11
N VAL A 104 5.43 -4.98 11.42
CA VAL A 104 5.57 -6.32 12.02
C VAL A 104 4.42 -7.23 11.59
N VAL A 105 3.17 -6.75 11.64
CA VAL A 105 2.01 -7.54 11.21
C VAL A 105 2.05 -7.84 9.71
N VAL A 106 2.38 -6.84 8.89
CA VAL A 106 2.54 -7.01 7.44
C VAL A 106 3.67 -8.00 7.13
N GLY A 107 4.82 -7.87 7.79
CA GLY A 107 5.95 -8.80 7.60
C GLY A 107 5.61 -10.23 8.01
N ALA A 108 4.93 -10.42 9.14
CA ALA A 108 4.48 -11.74 9.60
C ALA A 108 3.46 -12.35 8.62
N ALA A 109 2.50 -11.56 8.15
CA ALA A 109 1.53 -11.98 7.15
C ALA A 109 2.19 -12.34 5.81
N ALA A 110 3.20 -11.58 5.37
CA ALA A 110 3.96 -11.87 4.16
C ALA A 110 4.77 -13.18 4.27
N LEU A 111 5.41 -13.43 5.44
CA LEU A 111 6.13 -14.69 5.70
C LEU A 111 5.21 -15.91 5.73
N LEU A 112 3.95 -15.73 6.11
CA LEU A 112 2.95 -16.79 6.04
C LEU A 112 2.44 -16.98 4.62
N LEU A 113 2.08 -15.88 3.94
CA LEU A 113 1.39 -15.89 2.66
C LEU A 113 2.29 -16.38 1.53
N TYR A 114 3.44 -15.72 1.32
CA TYR A 114 4.23 -15.96 0.10
C TYR A 114 4.84 -17.36 0.02
N PRO A 115 5.45 -17.92 1.07
CA PRO A 115 5.98 -19.29 0.97
C PRO A 115 4.89 -20.31 0.67
N THR A 116 3.74 -20.21 1.35
CA THR A 116 2.65 -21.17 1.17
C THR A 116 1.95 -21.00 -0.17
N ALA A 117 1.77 -19.76 -0.65
CA ALA A 117 1.24 -19.49 -1.99
C ALA A 117 2.18 -19.93 -3.12
N LEU A 118 3.50 -20.00 -2.85
CA LEU A 118 4.50 -20.54 -3.78
C LEU A 118 4.65 -22.08 -3.72
N GLY A 119 3.83 -22.74 -2.90
CA GLY A 119 3.80 -24.21 -2.82
C GLY A 119 4.75 -24.82 -1.79
N TRP A 120 5.20 -24.05 -0.79
CA TRP A 120 5.96 -24.59 0.33
C TRP A 120 5.01 -25.25 1.33
N GLY A 121 4.89 -26.56 1.28
CA GLY A 121 4.00 -27.37 2.11
C GLY A 121 2.65 -27.67 1.45
N ASP A 122 1.81 -28.41 2.17
CA ASP A 122 0.52 -28.89 1.67
C ASP A 122 -0.63 -27.89 1.88
N TRP A 123 -0.36 -26.78 2.56
CA TRP A 123 -1.34 -25.77 2.91
C TRP A 123 -1.06 -24.45 2.20
N ASP A 124 -2.10 -23.85 1.64
CA ASP A 124 -2.04 -22.59 0.92
C ASP A 124 -2.84 -21.50 1.63
N ALA A 125 -2.11 -20.53 2.22
CA ALA A 125 -2.71 -19.39 2.92
C ALA A 125 -3.51 -18.47 1.98
N TYR A 126 -3.15 -18.39 0.70
CA TYR A 126 -3.84 -17.54 -0.26
C TYR A 126 -5.31 -17.93 -0.45
N ARG A 127 -5.63 -19.21 -0.29
CA ARG A 127 -7.00 -19.71 -0.36
C ARG A 127 -7.94 -19.11 0.70
N LEU A 128 -7.42 -18.66 1.83
CA LEU A 128 -8.21 -18.03 2.89
C LEU A 128 -8.80 -16.69 2.44
N GLY A 129 -8.12 -15.97 1.54
CA GLY A 129 -8.56 -14.67 1.04
C GLY A 129 -9.80 -14.68 0.16
N TRP A 130 -10.26 -15.86 -0.28
CA TRP A 130 -11.50 -16.03 -1.06
C TRP A 130 -12.79 -16.04 -0.20
N GLY A 131 -12.79 -15.33 0.93
CA GLY A 131 -13.97 -15.19 1.78
C GLY A 131 -14.08 -16.21 2.91
N SER A 132 -12.96 -16.74 3.38
CA SER A 132 -12.94 -17.66 4.52
C SER A 132 -13.34 -16.97 5.82
N TRP A 133 -14.30 -17.54 6.55
CA TRP A 133 -14.68 -17.08 7.89
C TRP A 133 -13.53 -17.07 8.89
N TRP A 134 -12.61 -18.01 8.79
CA TRP A 134 -11.41 -18.05 9.61
C TRP A 134 -10.53 -16.83 9.39
N PHE A 135 -10.39 -16.41 8.14
CA PHE A 135 -9.59 -15.23 7.81
C PHE A 135 -10.22 -13.95 8.36
N PHE A 136 -11.54 -13.78 8.18
CA PHE A 136 -12.25 -12.65 8.78
C PHE A 136 -12.13 -12.64 10.31
N SER A 137 -12.22 -13.81 10.96
CA SER A 137 -12.05 -13.92 12.42
C SER A 137 -10.66 -13.50 12.85
N VAL A 138 -9.61 -13.93 12.15
CA VAL A 138 -8.23 -13.53 12.42
C VAL A 138 -8.05 -12.02 12.26
N LEU A 139 -8.55 -11.43 11.18
CA LEU A 139 -8.50 -10.00 10.94
C LEU A 139 -9.24 -9.20 12.03
N LEU A 140 -10.39 -9.71 12.47
CA LEU A 140 -11.16 -9.11 13.57
C LEU A 140 -10.39 -9.15 14.90
N VAL A 141 -9.77 -10.29 15.22
CA VAL A 141 -8.95 -10.44 16.45
C VAL A 141 -7.74 -9.51 16.40
N ILE A 142 -6.99 -9.48 15.29
CA ILE A 142 -5.83 -8.59 15.12
C ILE A 142 -6.25 -7.13 15.25
N SER A 143 -7.35 -6.74 14.60
CA SER A 143 -7.90 -5.39 14.67
C SER A 143 -8.35 -5.02 16.09
N GLY A 144 -9.05 -5.93 16.79
CA GLY A 144 -9.52 -5.73 18.15
C GLY A 144 -8.38 -5.59 19.17
N VAL A 145 -7.40 -6.48 19.10
CA VAL A 145 -6.19 -6.42 19.94
C VAL A 145 -5.42 -5.12 19.68
N SER A 146 -5.25 -4.74 18.43
CA SER A 146 -4.57 -3.49 18.05
C SER A 146 -5.31 -2.27 18.60
N ALA A 147 -6.63 -2.23 18.46
CA ALA A 147 -7.46 -1.15 18.98
C ALA A 147 -7.38 -1.08 20.53
N TRP A 148 -7.44 -2.23 21.21
CA TRP A 148 -7.27 -2.31 22.66
C TRP A 148 -5.89 -1.81 23.12
N MET A 149 -4.85 -2.07 22.35
CA MET A 149 -3.50 -1.53 22.59
C MET A 149 -3.37 -0.03 22.27
N GLY A 150 -4.44 0.63 21.82
CA GLY A 150 -4.46 2.03 21.42
C GLY A 150 -3.85 2.29 20.03
N LEU A 151 -3.64 1.24 19.23
CA LEU A 151 -3.21 1.35 17.83
C LEU A 151 -4.45 1.53 16.95
N ARG A 152 -4.48 2.57 16.12
CA ARG A 152 -5.66 2.94 15.32
C ARG A 152 -5.45 2.72 13.82
N VAL A 153 -4.20 2.78 13.36
CA VAL A 153 -3.87 2.70 11.94
C VAL A 153 -4.18 1.31 11.38
N LEU A 154 -3.77 0.25 12.07
CA LEU A 154 -3.97 -1.12 11.60
C LEU A 154 -5.46 -1.50 11.48
N PRO A 155 -6.32 -1.29 12.49
CA PRO A 155 -7.75 -1.53 12.35
C PRO A 155 -8.40 -0.72 11.23
N ALA A 156 -7.98 0.55 11.05
CA ALA A 156 -8.49 1.40 9.99
C ALA A 156 -8.11 0.86 8.60
N LEU A 157 -6.87 0.39 8.42
CA LEU A 157 -6.42 -0.21 7.17
C LEU A 157 -7.17 -1.51 6.85
N VAL A 158 -7.36 -2.38 7.84
CA VAL A 158 -8.14 -3.61 7.66
C VAL A 158 -9.59 -3.27 7.28
N ALA A 159 -10.21 -2.29 7.94
CA ALA A 159 -11.56 -1.86 7.61
C ALA A 159 -11.65 -1.30 6.18
N LEU A 160 -10.70 -0.45 5.77
CA LEU A 160 -10.64 0.10 4.41
C LEU A 160 -10.43 -1.00 3.36
N ALA A 161 -9.55 -1.97 3.62
CA ALA A 161 -9.34 -3.11 2.72
C ALA A 161 -10.61 -3.96 2.58
N LEU A 162 -11.32 -4.24 3.67
CA LEU A 162 -12.60 -4.97 3.67
C LEU A 162 -13.68 -4.22 2.91
N LEU A 163 -13.80 -2.90 3.10
CA LEU A 163 -14.75 -2.05 2.37
C LEU A 163 -14.43 -2.04 0.87
N ALA A 164 -13.16 -1.87 0.50
CA ALA A 164 -12.73 -1.88 -0.89
C ALA A 164 -12.97 -3.25 -1.55
N TRP A 165 -12.70 -4.35 -0.83
CA TRP A 165 -12.96 -5.71 -1.28
C TRP A 165 -14.45 -5.97 -1.47
N SER A 166 -15.28 -5.57 -0.52
CA SER A 166 -16.74 -5.73 -0.62
C SER A 166 -17.35 -4.90 -1.76
N ALA A 167 -16.73 -3.78 -2.11
CA ALA A 167 -17.11 -2.92 -3.22
C ALA A 167 -16.54 -3.39 -4.58
N GLY A 168 -15.65 -4.40 -4.60
CA GLY A 168 -15.02 -4.91 -5.82
C GLY A 168 -14.17 -3.85 -6.54
N LEU A 169 -13.39 -3.05 -5.79
CA LEU A 169 -12.61 -1.94 -6.36
C LEU A 169 -11.39 -2.39 -7.17
N MET A 170 -10.90 -3.62 -6.95
CA MET A 170 -9.79 -4.21 -7.70
C MET A 170 -10.30 -5.36 -8.58
N GLU A 171 -9.48 -5.78 -9.55
CA GLU A 171 -9.80 -6.93 -10.40
C GLU A 171 -9.78 -8.25 -9.63
N SER A 172 -8.90 -8.35 -8.63
CA SER A 172 -8.84 -9.53 -7.77
C SER A 172 -10.05 -9.65 -6.86
N GLY A 173 -10.60 -10.85 -6.73
CA GLY A 173 -11.59 -11.20 -5.71
C GLY A 173 -10.97 -11.69 -4.40
N ASN A 174 -9.65 -11.75 -4.29
CA ASN A 174 -8.96 -12.25 -3.12
C ASN A 174 -8.63 -11.11 -2.14
N LEU A 175 -9.05 -11.22 -0.89
CA LEU A 175 -8.84 -10.18 0.13
C LEU A 175 -7.35 -9.94 0.47
N TRP A 176 -6.48 -10.95 0.27
CA TRP A 176 -5.05 -10.77 0.47
C TRP A 176 -4.47 -9.66 -0.42
N ASP A 177 -4.93 -9.55 -1.66
CA ASP A 177 -4.43 -8.55 -2.61
C ASP A 177 -4.84 -7.12 -2.22
N TYR A 178 -5.91 -6.97 -1.44
CA TYR A 178 -6.31 -5.68 -0.85
C TYR A 178 -5.48 -5.32 0.39
N LEU A 179 -4.98 -6.31 1.13
CA LEU A 179 -4.22 -6.11 2.37
C LEU A 179 -2.73 -6.00 2.14
N LEU A 180 -2.17 -6.81 1.23
CA LEU A 180 -0.74 -6.96 1.00
C LEU A 180 -0.42 -6.86 -0.49
N ASP A 181 0.75 -6.31 -0.78
CA ASP A 181 1.41 -6.42 -2.07
C ASP A 181 2.90 -6.73 -1.88
N PRO A 182 3.60 -7.19 -2.94
CA PRO A 182 5.02 -7.56 -2.84
C PRO A 182 5.93 -6.42 -2.38
N TRP A 183 5.62 -5.18 -2.76
CA TRP A 183 6.46 -4.01 -2.45
C TRP A 183 6.37 -3.62 -0.99
N LEU A 184 5.14 -3.53 -0.46
CA LEU A 184 4.92 -3.29 0.96
C LEU A 184 5.52 -4.41 1.81
N SER A 185 5.34 -5.65 1.37
CA SER A 185 5.86 -6.84 2.04
C SER A 185 7.39 -6.85 2.09
N ALA A 186 8.06 -6.57 0.97
CA ALA A 186 9.52 -6.46 0.91
C ALA A 186 10.03 -5.33 1.82
N PHE A 187 9.35 -4.18 1.84
CA PHE A 187 9.69 -3.08 2.74
C PHE A 187 9.52 -3.47 4.21
N ALA A 188 8.39 -4.11 4.57
CA ALA A 188 8.12 -4.55 5.93
C ALA A 188 9.13 -5.59 6.42
N LEU A 189 9.46 -6.58 5.60
CA LEU A 189 10.47 -7.60 5.92
C LEU A 189 11.86 -6.99 6.10
N SER A 190 12.26 -6.06 5.23
CA SER A 190 13.53 -5.34 5.35
C SER A 190 13.59 -4.54 6.65
N PHE A 191 12.50 -3.85 7.01
CA PHE A 191 12.40 -3.10 8.25
C PHE A 191 12.54 -4.00 9.49
N VAL A 192 11.81 -5.12 9.52
CA VAL A 192 11.88 -6.09 10.62
C VAL A 192 13.28 -6.66 10.75
N PHE A 193 13.91 -7.06 9.63
CA PHE A 193 15.29 -7.58 9.62
C PHE A 193 16.29 -6.60 10.20
N ILE A 194 16.26 -5.32 9.75
CA ILE A 194 17.14 -4.27 10.25
C ILE A 194 16.91 -4.03 11.76
N LYS A 195 15.66 -4.03 12.20
CA LYS A 195 15.36 -3.87 13.64
C LYS A 195 15.87 -5.04 14.48
N CYS A 196 15.71 -6.26 14.02
CA CYS A 196 16.22 -7.45 14.73
C CYS A 196 17.75 -7.43 14.81
N SER A 197 18.45 -7.01 13.75
CA SER A 197 19.92 -6.92 13.73
C SER A 197 20.50 -5.84 14.64
N GLN A 198 19.69 -4.87 15.10
CA GLN A 198 20.11 -3.81 16.04
C GLN A 198 19.93 -4.22 17.52
N ILE A 199 19.31 -5.35 17.78
CA ILE A 199 19.05 -5.87 19.15
C ILE A 199 20.10 -6.92 19.55
N VAL A 200 20.81 -7.49 18.57
CA VAL A 200 21.94 -8.42 18.74
C VAL A 200 23.26 -7.64 18.75
#